data_ed4305f20b62222118f4801b925fdfe6
#
_entry.id   ed4305f20b62222118f4801b925fdfe6
#
_cell.length_a   1.000
_cell.length_b   1.000
_cell.length_c   1.000
_cell.angle_alpha   90.00
_cell.angle_beta   90.00
_cell.angle_gamma   90.00
#
_symmetry.space_group_name_H-M   'P 1'
#
loop_
_entity.id
_entity.type
_entity.pdbx_description
1 polymer ?
#
loop_
_entity_poly.entity_id
_entity_poly.type
_entity_poly.pdbx_seq_one_letter_code
_entity_poly.pdbx_strand_id
1 'polypeptide(L)'
;MILYSDKDDHYSHRVRIVLAEKDIACEIRETSNDDAPEEVLSINPYHNLPVLIDRDLGLYNTSVMMEYLDERFPHPPLLPVYPVARANSRSLMLRINREICPLLNNVILGKGNAKKIKEDKENLLHEISSLAPTFKEYPFFMNDEFSLTDCYLAPILWRLPSLGINLPLTKNIKPLLDYQEKIFDRPGFQDSLSIIERDLRD
;
A
#
# COMPACT_ATOMS: atom_id res chain seq x y z
N MET A 1 12.42 10.78 13.87
CA MET A 1 12.20 10.00 12.62
C MET A 1 11.49 10.90 11.63
N ILE A 2 11.89 10.86 10.35
CA ILE A 2 11.32 11.69 9.27
C ILE A 2 11.01 10.77 8.11
N LEU A 3 9.79 10.86 7.57
CA LEU A 3 9.38 10.19 6.34
C LEU A 3 9.22 11.25 5.24
N TYR A 4 10.02 11.17 4.19
CA TYR A 4 9.76 11.87 2.94
C TYR A 4 8.80 11.03 2.09
N SER A 5 7.63 11.55 1.86
CA SER A 5 6.48 10.83 1.33
C SER A 5 5.93 11.53 0.10
N ASP A 6 5.72 10.81 -0.97
CA ASP A 6 4.94 11.32 -2.09
C ASP A 6 3.46 11.43 -1.68
N LYS A 7 2.79 12.46 -2.18
CA LYS A 7 1.41 12.83 -1.81
C LYS A 7 0.37 11.86 -2.35
N ASP A 8 0.66 11.21 -3.49
CA ASP A 8 -0.29 10.36 -4.24
C ASP A 8 0.26 8.96 -4.54
N ASP A 9 1.47 8.67 -4.13
CA ASP A 9 2.09 7.38 -4.40
C ASP A 9 1.58 6.28 -3.43
N HIS A 10 1.16 5.15 -3.99
CA HIS A 10 0.69 4.03 -3.18
C HIS A 10 1.78 3.36 -2.34
N TYR A 11 3.06 3.49 -2.69
CA TYR A 11 4.18 2.99 -1.89
C TYR A 11 4.39 3.84 -0.64
N SER A 12 4.35 5.16 -0.79
CA SER A 12 4.40 6.11 0.33
C SER A 12 3.22 5.92 1.28
N HIS A 13 2.03 5.73 0.73
CA HIS A 13 0.82 5.49 1.53
C HIS A 13 0.92 4.24 2.41
N ARG A 14 1.54 3.14 1.94
CA ARG A 14 1.78 1.94 2.75
C ARG A 14 2.53 2.24 4.04
N VAL A 15 3.58 3.05 3.96
CA VAL A 15 4.40 3.42 5.12
C VAL A 15 3.60 4.30 6.08
N ARG A 16 2.82 5.25 5.55
CA ARG A 16 1.93 6.09 6.38
C ARG A 16 0.89 5.27 7.12
N ILE A 17 0.30 4.23 6.49
CA ILE A 17 -0.62 3.32 7.18
C ILE A 17 0.08 2.63 8.36
N VAL A 18 1.28 2.11 8.19
CA VAL A 18 2.03 1.46 9.27
C VAL A 18 2.32 2.43 10.41
N LEU A 19 2.72 3.67 10.10
CA LEU A 19 2.95 4.71 11.10
C LEU A 19 1.68 5.00 11.91
N ALA A 20 0.55 5.16 11.23
CA ALA A 20 -0.73 5.46 11.85
C ALA A 20 -1.29 4.27 12.66
N GLU A 21 -1.27 3.05 12.13
CA GLU A 21 -1.76 1.84 12.81
C GLU A 21 -0.95 1.51 14.08
N LYS A 22 0.29 1.97 14.16
CA LYS A 22 1.18 1.75 15.32
C LYS A 22 1.31 2.99 16.22
N ASP A 23 0.60 4.07 15.90
CA ASP A 23 0.69 5.37 16.61
C ASP A 23 2.15 5.84 16.78
N ILE A 24 2.93 5.73 15.70
CA ILE A 24 4.34 6.08 15.68
C ILE A 24 4.49 7.58 15.40
N ALA A 25 5.07 8.33 16.34
CA ALA A 25 5.42 9.72 16.13
C ALA A 25 6.52 9.86 15.06
N CYS A 26 6.14 10.34 13.87
CA CYS A 26 7.01 10.56 12.73
C CYS A 26 6.67 11.89 12.07
N GLU A 27 7.68 12.70 11.75
CA GLU A 27 7.51 13.88 10.92
C GLU A 27 7.32 13.44 9.47
N ILE A 28 6.14 13.66 8.90
CA ILE A 28 5.85 13.35 7.50
C ILE A 28 6.07 14.61 6.68
N ARG A 29 7.03 14.57 5.76
CA ARG A 29 7.32 15.63 4.79
C ARG A 29 6.77 15.21 3.44
N GLU A 30 5.61 15.76 3.11
CA GLU A 30 4.99 15.53 1.79
C GLU A 30 5.75 16.30 0.72
N THR A 31 6.20 15.57 -0.31
CA THR A 31 6.94 16.14 -1.44
C THR A 31 6.64 15.31 -2.70
N SER A 32 7.31 15.62 -3.81
CA SER A 32 7.33 14.79 -5.02
C SER A 32 8.77 14.40 -5.34
N ASN A 33 8.97 13.47 -6.28
CA ASN A 33 10.32 13.14 -6.73
C ASN A 33 11.06 14.33 -7.34
N ASP A 34 10.33 15.25 -7.97
CA ASP A 34 10.91 16.44 -8.61
C ASP A 34 11.29 17.54 -7.59
N ASP A 35 10.60 17.57 -6.44
CA ASP A 35 10.77 18.60 -5.40
C ASP A 35 11.57 18.11 -4.19
N ALA A 36 11.85 16.81 -4.10
CA ALA A 36 12.57 16.24 -2.96
C ALA A 36 14.04 16.72 -2.96
N PRO A 37 14.61 17.02 -1.78
CA PRO A 37 16.03 17.39 -1.67
C PRO A 37 16.95 16.30 -2.25
N GLU A 38 17.98 16.68 -3.00
CA GLU A 38 18.89 15.74 -3.65
C GLU A 38 19.59 14.83 -2.63
N GLU A 39 19.93 15.34 -1.46
CA GLU A 39 20.49 14.57 -0.34
C GLU A 39 19.55 13.45 0.14
N VAL A 40 18.23 13.64 0.05
CA VAL A 40 17.23 12.63 0.39
C VAL A 40 17.15 11.58 -0.72
N LEU A 41 17.10 12.03 -1.97
CA LEU A 41 17.05 11.12 -3.11
C LEU A 41 18.34 10.31 -3.26
N SER A 42 19.49 10.86 -2.84
CA SER A 42 20.77 10.15 -2.87
C SER A 42 20.85 8.94 -1.92
N ILE A 43 19.97 8.87 -0.89
CA ILE A 43 19.84 7.69 -0.03
C ILE A 43 19.29 6.51 -0.83
N ASN A 44 18.42 6.79 -1.80
CA ASN A 44 17.82 5.78 -2.66
C ASN A 44 18.56 5.70 -4.01
N PRO A 45 19.20 4.58 -4.34
CA PRO A 45 19.90 4.42 -5.63
C PRO A 45 18.98 4.49 -6.85
N TYR A 46 17.66 4.42 -6.64
CA TYR A 46 16.64 4.58 -7.69
C TYR A 46 16.09 6.00 -7.77
N HIS A 47 16.57 6.92 -6.93
CA HIS A 47 16.18 8.32 -6.88
C HIS A 47 14.66 8.53 -6.84
N ASN A 48 13.97 7.81 -5.95
CA ASN A 48 12.53 7.94 -5.77
C ASN A 48 12.11 7.88 -4.29
N LEU A 49 10.88 8.31 -4.02
CA LEU A 49 10.22 8.26 -2.73
C LEU A 49 9.47 6.91 -2.57
N PRO A 50 9.15 6.52 -1.35
CA PRO A 50 9.45 7.17 -0.07
C PRO A 50 10.89 6.94 0.41
N VAL A 51 11.35 7.84 1.30
CA VAL A 51 12.61 7.70 2.05
C VAL A 51 12.32 7.93 3.53
N LEU A 52 12.74 6.98 4.37
CA LEU A 52 12.62 7.06 5.83
C LEU A 52 13.99 7.29 6.45
N ILE A 53 14.11 8.32 7.28
CA ILE A 53 15.33 8.63 8.04
C ILE A 53 15.04 8.47 9.53
N ASP A 54 15.75 7.56 10.19
CA ASP A 54 15.74 7.42 11.64
C ASP A 54 17.16 7.51 12.18
N ARG A 55 17.51 8.66 12.74
CA ARG A 55 18.89 9.03 13.18
C ARG A 55 19.86 8.92 11.99
N ASP A 56 20.84 8.01 12.07
CA ASP A 56 21.85 7.78 11.04
C ASP A 56 21.42 6.73 10.01
N LEU A 57 20.23 6.12 10.18
CA LEU A 57 19.70 5.10 9.28
C LEU A 57 18.82 5.76 8.21
N GLY A 58 19.21 5.59 6.95
CA GLY A 58 18.37 5.92 5.79
C GLY A 58 17.84 4.66 5.13
N LEU A 59 16.51 4.60 4.93
CA LEU A 59 15.83 3.49 4.26
C LEU A 59 15.06 3.99 3.05
N TYR A 60 15.07 3.20 1.97
CA TYR A 60 14.41 3.55 0.71
C TYR A 60 13.49 2.49 0.13
N ASN A 61 13.54 1.26 0.65
CA ASN A 61 12.64 0.20 0.19
C ASN A 61 11.42 0.10 1.11
N THR A 62 10.23 0.25 0.55
CA THR A 62 8.97 0.26 1.29
C THR A 62 8.76 -0.99 2.16
N SER A 63 9.07 -2.18 1.63
CA SER A 63 8.96 -3.43 2.38
C SER A 63 9.88 -3.42 3.60
N VAL A 64 11.13 -2.97 3.40
CA VAL A 64 12.13 -2.87 4.48
C VAL A 64 11.70 -1.83 5.51
N MET A 65 11.19 -0.67 5.08
CA MET A 65 10.69 0.36 6.00
C MET A 65 9.56 -0.18 6.88
N MET A 66 8.59 -0.86 6.27
CA MET A 66 7.43 -1.38 7.00
C MET A 66 7.83 -2.47 8.00
N GLU A 67 8.71 -3.39 7.62
CA GLU A 67 9.23 -4.41 8.52
C GLU A 67 10.11 -3.79 9.62
N TYR A 68 10.96 -2.82 9.29
CA TYR A 68 11.75 -2.07 10.27
C TYR A 68 10.86 -1.39 11.32
N LEU A 69 9.79 -0.72 10.88
CA LEU A 69 8.84 -0.08 11.78
C LEU A 69 8.13 -1.09 12.67
N ASP A 70 7.75 -2.24 12.11
CA ASP A 70 7.09 -3.31 12.88
C ASP A 70 8.02 -3.94 13.93
N GLU A 71 9.28 -4.16 13.59
CA GLU A 71 10.28 -4.72 14.50
C GLU A 71 10.73 -3.72 15.57
N ARG A 72 10.90 -2.44 15.20
CA ARG A 72 11.30 -1.38 16.13
C ARG A 72 10.22 -1.03 17.13
N PHE A 73 8.96 -1.10 16.71
CA PHE A 73 7.77 -0.84 17.52
C PHE A 73 6.89 -2.09 17.54
N PRO A 74 7.20 -3.08 18.36
CA PRO A 74 6.63 -4.43 18.22
C PRO A 74 5.14 -4.54 18.58
N HIS A 75 4.52 -3.48 19.07
CA HIS A 75 3.09 -3.48 19.46
C HIS A 75 2.31 -2.34 18.82
N PRO A 76 1.14 -2.64 18.21
CA PRO A 76 0.64 -3.97 17.86
C PRO A 76 1.51 -4.60 16.76
N PRO A 77 1.71 -5.95 16.74
CA PRO A 77 2.46 -6.62 15.67
C PRO A 77 1.66 -6.59 14.36
N LEU A 78 2.31 -6.26 13.26
CA LEU A 78 1.72 -6.26 11.92
C LEU A 78 2.23 -7.42 11.05
N LEU A 79 3.17 -8.21 11.55
CA LEU A 79 3.55 -9.50 10.97
C LEU A 79 3.26 -10.64 11.95
N PRO A 80 2.80 -11.80 11.45
CA PRO A 80 2.59 -12.98 12.27
C PRO A 80 3.86 -13.38 13.04
N VAL A 81 3.70 -13.87 14.27
CA VAL A 81 4.82 -14.31 15.12
C VAL A 81 5.44 -15.60 14.57
N TYR A 82 4.61 -16.51 14.06
CA TYR A 82 5.06 -17.82 13.60
C TYR A 82 5.79 -17.75 12.26
N PRO A 83 6.97 -18.40 12.12
CA PRO A 83 7.81 -18.31 10.91
C PRO A 83 7.09 -18.69 9.62
N VAL A 84 6.25 -19.73 9.64
CA VAL A 84 5.50 -20.17 8.45
C VAL A 84 4.51 -19.10 8.00
N ALA A 85 3.70 -18.57 8.92
CA ALA A 85 2.74 -17.52 8.62
C ALA A 85 3.44 -16.24 8.15
N ARG A 86 4.57 -15.87 8.79
CA ARG A 86 5.41 -14.73 8.37
C ARG A 86 5.98 -14.91 6.96
N ALA A 87 6.45 -16.12 6.62
CA ALA A 87 6.94 -16.44 5.28
C ALA A 87 5.82 -16.32 4.22
N ASN A 88 4.61 -16.81 4.54
CA ASN A 88 3.44 -16.68 3.67
C ASN A 88 3.07 -15.21 3.44
N SER A 89 3.04 -14.39 4.51
CA SER A 89 2.80 -12.94 4.39
C SER A 89 3.82 -12.27 3.47
N ARG A 90 5.13 -12.56 3.63
CA ARG A 90 6.18 -12.02 2.76
C ARG A 90 6.02 -12.45 1.30
N SER A 91 5.66 -13.72 1.06
CA SER A 91 5.41 -14.23 -0.29
C SER A 91 4.23 -13.52 -0.94
N LEU A 92 3.18 -13.23 -0.18
CA LEU A 92 2.01 -12.50 -0.63
C LEU A 92 2.35 -11.04 -0.97
N MET A 93 3.08 -10.34 -0.10
CA MET A 93 3.56 -8.98 -0.35
C MET A 93 4.45 -8.92 -1.61
N LEU A 94 5.33 -9.91 -1.80
CA LEU A 94 6.15 -10.03 -3.01
C LEU A 94 5.30 -10.22 -4.27
N ARG A 95 4.24 -11.04 -4.19
CA ARG A 95 3.31 -11.26 -5.29
C ARG A 95 2.58 -9.98 -5.68
N ILE A 96 2.05 -9.22 -4.70
CA ILE A 96 1.43 -7.91 -4.95
C ILE A 96 2.40 -6.99 -5.69
N ASN A 97 3.65 -6.90 -5.23
CA ASN A 97 4.66 -6.04 -5.84
C ASN A 97 5.02 -6.45 -7.27
N ARG A 98 4.99 -7.75 -7.60
CA ARG A 98 5.40 -8.26 -8.92
C ARG A 98 4.27 -8.33 -9.92
N GLU A 99 3.05 -8.62 -9.48
CA GLU A 99 1.92 -8.90 -10.37
C GLU A 99 0.93 -7.72 -10.43
N ILE A 100 0.62 -7.09 -9.31
CA ILE A 100 -0.41 -6.05 -9.22
C ILE A 100 0.18 -4.63 -9.40
N CYS A 101 1.26 -4.32 -8.68
CA CYS A 101 1.82 -2.97 -8.70
C CYS A 101 2.28 -2.50 -10.09
N PRO A 102 2.89 -3.34 -10.97
CA PRO A 102 3.25 -2.91 -12.32
C PRO A 102 2.03 -2.51 -13.15
N LEU A 103 0.91 -3.23 -13.05
CA LEU A 103 -0.33 -2.90 -13.73
C LEU A 103 -0.87 -1.56 -13.24
N LEU A 104 -0.94 -1.38 -11.92
CA LEU A 104 -1.37 -0.13 -11.31
C LEU A 104 -0.50 1.05 -11.76
N ASN A 105 0.82 0.90 -11.69
CA ASN A 105 1.77 1.95 -12.10
C ASN A 105 1.64 2.31 -13.57
N ASN A 106 1.44 1.33 -14.46
CA ASN A 106 1.22 1.59 -15.88
C ASN A 106 -0.04 2.40 -16.11
N VAL A 107 -1.12 2.09 -15.38
CA VAL A 107 -2.39 2.82 -15.47
C VAL A 107 -2.24 4.25 -14.94
N ILE A 108 -1.63 4.44 -13.75
CA ILE A 108 -1.43 5.76 -13.13
C ILE A 108 -0.56 6.65 -14.03
N LEU A 109 0.56 6.10 -14.54
CA LEU A 109 1.52 6.87 -15.34
C LEU A 109 1.11 7.00 -16.82
N GLY A 110 -0.03 6.41 -17.22
CA GLY A 110 -0.47 6.44 -18.63
C GLY A 110 0.54 5.80 -19.58
N LYS A 111 1.32 4.80 -19.13
CA LYS A 111 2.37 4.18 -19.92
C LYS A 111 1.81 3.30 -21.03
N GLY A 112 2.09 3.67 -22.28
CA GLY A 112 1.67 2.96 -23.47
C GLY A 112 0.56 3.66 -24.25
N ASN A 113 0.00 2.97 -25.22
CA ASN A 113 -1.13 3.48 -25.99
C ASN A 113 -2.47 3.18 -25.28
N ALA A 114 -3.56 3.79 -25.74
CA ALA A 114 -4.88 3.62 -25.14
C ALA A 114 -5.34 2.17 -25.03
N LYS A 115 -4.96 1.30 -26.00
CA LYS A 115 -5.26 -0.13 -25.98
C LYS A 115 -4.54 -0.83 -24.82
N LYS A 116 -3.25 -0.52 -24.62
CA LYS A 116 -2.44 -1.11 -23.54
C LYS A 116 -2.94 -0.67 -22.17
N ILE A 117 -3.27 0.61 -22.00
CA ILE A 117 -3.83 1.12 -20.75
C ILE A 117 -5.16 0.43 -20.41
N LYS A 118 -6.02 0.23 -21.42
CA LYS A 118 -7.28 -0.49 -21.23
C LYS A 118 -7.04 -1.94 -20.81
N GLU A 119 -6.13 -2.64 -21.48
CA GLU A 119 -5.73 -4.01 -21.15
C GLU A 119 -5.17 -4.10 -19.72
N ASP A 120 -4.31 -3.17 -19.29
CA ASP A 120 -3.75 -3.15 -17.95
C ASP A 120 -4.83 -2.89 -16.89
N LYS A 121 -5.85 -2.05 -17.18
CA LYS A 121 -7.02 -1.88 -16.30
C LYS A 121 -7.85 -3.16 -16.17
N GLU A 122 -8.10 -3.86 -17.28
CA GLU A 122 -8.85 -5.11 -17.28
C GLU A 122 -8.09 -6.20 -16.51
N ASN A 123 -6.77 -6.30 -16.70
CA ASN A 123 -5.90 -7.22 -15.96
C ASN A 123 -5.86 -6.88 -14.47
N LEU A 124 -5.72 -5.60 -14.11
CA LEU A 124 -5.73 -5.16 -12.72
C LEU A 124 -7.06 -5.50 -12.03
N LEU A 125 -8.19 -5.24 -12.71
CA LEU A 125 -9.51 -5.62 -12.20
C LEU A 125 -9.62 -7.14 -12.01
N HIS A 126 -9.09 -7.93 -12.95
CA HIS A 126 -9.07 -9.40 -12.86
C HIS A 126 -8.25 -9.88 -11.66
N GLU A 127 -7.01 -9.40 -11.52
CA GLU A 127 -6.12 -9.77 -10.40
C GLU A 127 -6.75 -9.42 -9.04
N ILE A 128 -7.27 -8.21 -8.88
CA ILE A 128 -7.94 -7.79 -7.64
C ILE A 128 -9.20 -8.63 -7.37
N SER A 129 -10.03 -8.89 -8.40
CA SER A 129 -11.24 -9.70 -8.25
C SER A 129 -10.93 -11.15 -7.87
N SER A 130 -9.79 -11.67 -8.32
CA SER A 130 -9.33 -13.03 -7.99
C SER A 130 -9.02 -13.22 -6.50
N LEU A 131 -8.81 -12.15 -5.76
CA LEU A 131 -8.57 -12.17 -4.31
C LEU A 131 -9.87 -12.36 -3.48
N ALA A 132 -11.05 -12.12 -4.08
CA ALA A 132 -12.31 -12.13 -3.35
C ALA A 132 -12.61 -13.42 -2.56
N PRO A 133 -12.27 -14.64 -3.02
CA PRO A 133 -12.48 -15.86 -2.25
C PRO A 133 -11.75 -15.88 -0.91
N THR A 134 -10.57 -15.26 -0.83
CA THR A 134 -9.76 -15.17 0.40
C THR A 134 -10.53 -14.52 1.56
N PHE A 135 -11.32 -13.49 1.26
CA PHE A 135 -12.07 -12.73 2.25
C PHE A 135 -13.37 -13.42 2.71
N LYS A 136 -13.67 -14.61 2.18
CA LYS A 136 -14.69 -15.51 2.76
C LYS A 136 -14.16 -16.30 3.93
N GLU A 137 -12.85 -16.56 3.94
CA GLU A 137 -12.18 -17.41 4.93
C GLU A 137 -11.52 -16.58 6.02
N TYR A 138 -11.02 -15.39 5.68
CA TYR A 138 -10.27 -14.53 6.58
C TYR A 138 -10.86 -13.12 6.65
N PRO A 139 -10.95 -12.53 7.84
CA PRO A 139 -11.45 -11.16 8.04
C PRO A 139 -10.49 -10.07 7.53
N PHE A 140 -9.20 -10.41 7.32
CA PHE A 140 -8.15 -9.59 6.73
C PHE A 140 -7.43 -10.37 5.63
N PHE A 141 -6.46 -9.77 4.96
CA PHE A 141 -5.84 -10.40 3.81
C PHE A 141 -4.96 -11.60 4.21
N MET A 142 -5.51 -12.82 4.09
CA MET A 142 -4.91 -14.09 4.49
C MET A 142 -4.54 -14.15 5.98
N ASN A 143 -5.26 -13.42 6.84
CA ASN A 143 -4.98 -13.38 8.27
C ASN A 143 -6.25 -13.10 9.10
N ASP A 144 -6.22 -13.49 10.38
CA ASP A 144 -7.29 -13.19 11.34
C ASP A 144 -7.20 -11.75 11.89
N GLU A 145 -6.01 -11.15 11.84
CA GLU A 145 -5.74 -9.79 12.32
C GLU A 145 -5.18 -8.91 11.19
N PHE A 146 -5.37 -7.60 11.33
CA PHE A 146 -4.77 -6.61 10.43
C PHE A 146 -3.24 -6.74 10.41
N SER A 147 -2.65 -6.69 9.21
CA SER A 147 -1.24 -6.98 9.01
C SER A 147 -0.60 -6.14 7.90
N LEU A 148 0.71 -6.28 7.71
CA LEU A 148 1.41 -5.61 6.61
C LEU A 148 0.84 -5.96 5.24
N THR A 149 0.24 -7.15 5.06
CA THR A 149 -0.40 -7.53 3.79
C THR A 149 -1.58 -6.63 3.45
N ASP A 150 -2.32 -6.19 4.47
CA ASP A 150 -3.43 -5.24 4.31
C ASP A 150 -2.90 -3.85 3.96
N CYS A 151 -1.79 -3.42 4.58
CA CYS A 151 -1.12 -2.16 4.23
C CYS A 151 -0.64 -2.15 2.76
N TYR A 152 -0.35 -3.31 2.16
CA TYR A 152 -0.01 -3.41 0.75
C TYR A 152 -1.22 -3.27 -0.16
N LEU A 153 -2.34 -3.88 0.20
CA LEU A 153 -3.52 -3.96 -0.65
C LEU A 153 -4.40 -2.70 -0.56
N ALA A 154 -4.56 -2.14 0.64
CA ALA A 154 -5.47 -1.03 0.90
C ALA A 154 -5.22 0.21 0.01
N PRO A 155 -3.98 0.71 -0.18
CA PRO A 155 -3.71 1.84 -1.07
C PRO A 155 -4.06 1.59 -2.52
N ILE A 156 -3.97 0.34 -2.97
CA ILE A 156 -4.33 -0.08 -4.32
C ILE A 156 -5.85 0.00 -4.48
N LEU A 157 -6.59 -0.63 -3.56
CA LEU A 157 -8.06 -0.61 -3.57
C LEU A 157 -8.62 0.80 -3.47
N TRP A 158 -7.97 1.67 -2.71
CA TRP A 158 -8.37 3.07 -2.55
C TRP A 158 -8.38 3.83 -3.87
N ARG A 159 -7.39 3.57 -4.73
CA ARG A 159 -7.18 4.28 -5.99
C ARG A 159 -8.00 3.76 -7.16
N LEU A 160 -8.58 2.55 -7.09
CA LEU A 160 -9.28 1.95 -8.22
C LEU A 160 -10.38 2.84 -8.82
N PRO A 161 -11.29 3.45 -8.02
CA PRO A 161 -12.36 4.27 -8.57
C PRO A 161 -11.88 5.49 -9.36
N SER A 162 -10.87 6.21 -8.85
CA SER A 162 -10.30 7.39 -9.53
C SER A 162 -9.64 7.03 -10.86
N LEU A 163 -9.22 5.77 -11.03
CA LEU A 163 -8.68 5.24 -12.28
C LEU A 163 -9.77 4.72 -13.23
N GLY A 164 -11.05 4.84 -12.83
CA GLY A 164 -12.19 4.31 -13.58
C GLY A 164 -12.30 2.79 -13.53
N ILE A 165 -11.74 2.14 -12.49
CA ILE A 165 -11.82 0.70 -12.26
C ILE A 165 -12.77 0.45 -11.10
N ASN A 166 -13.94 -0.13 -11.41
CA ASN A 166 -14.95 -0.43 -10.39
C ASN A 166 -15.11 -1.94 -10.21
N LEU A 167 -15.05 -2.39 -8.97
CA LEU A 167 -15.32 -3.77 -8.62
C LEU A 167 -16.80 -4.09 -8.87
N PRO A 168 -17.13 -5.21 -9.54
CA PRO A 168 -18.51 -5.53 -9.84
C PRO A 168 -19.30 -5.92 -8.58
N LEU A 169 -20.53 -5.38 -8.46
CA LEU A 169 -21.44 -5.67 -7.34
C LEU A 169 -22.07 -7.07 -7.50
N THR A 170 -21.26 -8.11 -7.41
CA THR A 170 -21.71 -9.50 -7.52
C THR A 170 -21.54 -10.24 -6.20
N LYS A 171 -22.32 -11.32 -6.02
CA LYS A 171 -22.23 -12.18 -4.83
C LYS A 171 -20.81 -12.72 -4.59
N ASN A 172 -20.05 -12.97 -5.66
CA ASN A 172 -18.69 -13.51 -5.56
C ASN A 172 -17.66 -12.45 -5.12
N ILE A 173 -17.88 -11.18 -5.46
CA ILE A 173 -17.00 -10.06 -5.13
C ILE A 173 -17.39 -9.41 -3.80
N LYS A 174 -18.61 -9.63 -3.32
CA LYS A 174 -19.11 -9.06 -2.06
C LYS A 174 -18.10 -9.18 -0.88
N PRO A 175 -17.46 -10.33 -0.62
CA PRO A 175 -16.49 -10.43 0.49
C PRO A 175 -15.32 -9.47 0.38
N LEU A 176 -14.85 -9.20 -0.83
CA LEU A 176 -13.79 -8.21 -1.08
C LEU A 176 -14.31 -6.78 -0.85
N LEU A 177 -15.55 -6.49 -1.22
CA LEU A 177 -16.16 -5.18 -0.96
C LEU A 177 -16.37 -4.95 0.54
N ASP A 178 -16.86 -5.94 1.26
CA ASP A 178 -17.04 -5.88 2.73
C ASP A 178 -15.67 -5.68 3.44
N TYR A 179 -14.62 -6.36 2.96
CA TYR A 179 -13.24 -6.14 3.42
C TYR A 179 -12.77 -4.72 3.13
N GLN A 180 -13.03 -4.22 1.91
CA GLN A 180 -12.64 -2.87 1.50
C GLN A 180 -13.26 -1.82 2.42
N GLU A 181 -14.56 -1.89 2.70
CA GLU A 181 -15.24 -1.00 3.66
C GLU A 181 -14.58 -1.08 5.04
N LYS A 182 -14.38 -2.30 5.55
CA LYS A 182 -13.75 -2.53 6.85
C LYS A 182 -12.36 -1.91 6.98
N ILE A 183 -11.52 -2.01 5.93
CA ILE A 183 -10.17 -1.43 5.95
C ILE A 183 -10.22 0.09 5.90
N PHE A 184 -11.09 0.64 5.05
CA PHE A 184 -11.18 2.09 4.88
C PHE A 184 -11.78 2.80 6.10
N ASP A 185 -12.63 2.13 6.87
CA ASP A 185 -13.20 2.66 8.12
C ASP A 185 -12.21 2.62 9.30
N ARG A 186 -11.02 2.00 9.13
CA ARG A 186 -10.02 1.97 10.21
C ARG A 186 -9.46 3.37 10.47
N PRO A 187 -9.38 3.80 11.74
CA PRO A 187 -8.78 5.09 12.08
C PRO A 187 -7.36 5.26 11.51
N GLY A 188 -6.49 4.24 11.65
CA GLY A 188 -5.13 4.28 11.12
C GLY A 188 -5.07 4.44 9.59
N PHE A 189 -6.02 3.83 8.85
CA PHE A 189 -6.12 4.07 7.41
C PHE A 189 -6.54 5.51 7.10
N GLN A 190 -7.56 6.02 7.78
CA GLN A 190 -8.06 7.40 7.57
C GLN A 190 -7.02 8.46 7.92
N ASP A 191 -6.28 8.26 9.01
CA ASP A 191 -5.21 9.17 9.45
C ASP A 191 -4.00 9.13 8.52
N SER A 192 -3.81 8.04 7.77
CA SER A 192 -2.70 7.89 6.81
C SER A 192 -2.91 8.60 5.49
N LEU A 193 -4.15 9.02 5.17
CA LEU A 193 -4.49 9.67 3.89
C LEU A 193 -3.91 11.09 3.81
N SER A 194 -3.21 11.39 2.72
CA SER A 194 -2.89 12.77 2.34
C SER A 194 -4.15 13.53 1.91
N ILE A 195 -4.05 14.85 1.77
CA ILE A 195 -5.17 15.68 1.28
C ILE A 195 -5.58 15.20 -0.13
N ILE A 196 -4.61 14.97 -1.02
CA ILE A 196 -4.87 14.50 -2.39
C ILE A 196 -5.56 13.14 -2.40
N GLU A 197 -5.13 12.22 -1.53
CA GLU A 197 -5.71 10.87 -1.47
C GLU A 197 -7.14 10.87 -0.93
N ARG A 198 -7.51 11.83 -0.06
CA ARG A 198 -8.91 12.02 0.38
C ARG A 198 -9.80 12.38 -0.80
N ASP A 199 -9.35 13.32 -1.63
CA ASP A 199 -10.09 13.82 -2.81
C ASP A 199 -10.28 12.74 -3.90
N LEU A 200 -9.55 11.62 -3.86
CA LEU A 200 -9.70 10.52 -4.85
C LEU A 200 -11.08 9.83 -4.79
N ARG A 201 -11.84 10.03 -3.72
CA ARG A 201 -13.12 9.34 -3.50
C ARG A 201 -14.29 10.27 -3.18
N ASP A 202 -14.05 11.58 -3.20
CA ASP A 202 -15.09 12.60 -3.17
C ASP A 202 -15.63 12.84 -4.60
#